data_735e5b03c728dfeb20bbc3d83ba152a0
#
_entry.id   735e5b03c728dfeb20bbc3d83ba152a0
#
_cell.length_a   1.000
_cell.length_b   1.000
_cell.length_c   1.000
_cell.angle_alpha   90.00
_cell.angle_beta   90.00
_cell.angle_gamma   90.00
#
_symmetry.space_group_name_H-M   'P 1'
#
loop_
_entity.id
_entity.type
_entity.pdbx_description
1 polymer ?
#
loop_
_entity_poly.entity_id
_entity_poly.type
_entity_poly.pdbx_seq_one_letter_code
_entity_poly.pdbx_strand_id
1 'polypeptide(L)'
;MTTHRDRYPIRVGALLWPQQTDWAQMSEYARLADSVGIDSLWTWDHLHAIVGDPLQPIFEGWTTLAAWAAVTEHIQLGLMVGANTFRNPGLTAKSAVTVDHISNGRTWLGLGGAWFEYEHTAAGIDFGTGF
;
A
#
# COMPACT_ATOMS: atom_id res chain seq x y z
N MET A 1 -15.99 28.82 1.51
CA MET A 1 -14.95 28.69 0.46
C MET A 1 -15.03 27.28 -0.06
N THR A 2 -15.49 27.06 -1.28
CA THR A 2 -15.44 25.75 -1.96
C THR A 2 -13.96 25.40 -2.20
N THR A 3 -13.52 24.26 -1.70
CA THR A 3 -12.16 23.81 -1.90
C THR A 3 -11.95 23.45 -3.37
N HIS A 4 -10.71 23.44 -3.83
CA HIS A 4 -10.37 23.03 -5.21
C HIS A 4 -10.89 21.62 -5.55
N ARG A 5 -11.06 20.75 -4.56
CA ARG A 5 -11.64 19.40 -4.65
C ARG A 5 -13.11 19.38 -5.08
N ASP A 6 -13.87 20.41 -4.79
CA ASP A 6 -15.31 20.47 -5.15
C ASP A 6 -15.55 20.79 -6.64
N ARG A 7 -14.52 21.17 -7.38
CA ARG A 7 -14.60 21.54 -8.80
C ARG A 7 -14.44 20.35 -9.76
N TYR A 8 -13.83 19.25 -9.32
CA TYR A 8 -13.53 18.13 -10.20
C TYR A 8 -14.09 16.83 -9.62
N PRO A 9 -15.03 16.18 -10.31
CA PRO A 9 -15.59 14.89 -9.87
C PRO A 9 -14.59 13.73 -10.02
N ILE A 10 -13.49 13.94 -10.75
CA ILE A 10 -12.45 12.92 -10.98
C ILE A 10 -11.43 13.00 -9.85
N ARG A 11 -11.20 11.86 -9.19
CA ARG A 11 -10.12 11.69 -8.23
C ARG A 11 -8.92 11.00 -8.88
N VAL A 12 -7.72 11.45 -8.56
CA VAL A 12 -6.49 10.93 -9.14
C VAL A 12 -5.69 10.23 -8.04
N GLY A 13 -5.37 8.96 -8.27
CA GLY A 13 -4.48 8.18 -7.42
C GLY A 13 -3.12 7.94 -8.09
N ALA A 14 -2.07 7.87 -7.28
CA ALA A 14 -0.75 7.43 -7.71
C ALA A 14 -0.44 6.06 -7.10
N LEU A 15 0.21 5.18 -7.85
CA LEU A 15 0.73 3.90 -7.38
C LEU A 15 2.25 3.96 -7.37
N LEU A 16 2.85 3.84 -6.19
CA LEU A 16 4.30 3.72 -6.05
C LEU A 16 4.69 2.25 -5.92
N TRP A 17 5.63 1.84 -6.74
CA TRP A 17 6.19 0.50 -6.70
C TRP A 17 7.15 0.37 -5.51
N PRO A 18 6.96 -0.62 -4.61
CA PRO A 18 7.82 -0.79 -3.45
C PRO A 18 9.12 -1.54 -3.75
N GLN A 19 9.36 -1.89 -5.01
CA GLN A 19 10.56 -2.54 -5.52
C GLN A 19 11.37 -1.60 -6.43
N GLN A 20 12.66 -1.89 -6.66
CA GLN A 20 13.57 -1.08 -7.48
C GLN A 20 13.69 0.38 -7.01
N THR A 21 13.60 0.59 -5.72
CA THR A 21 13.60 1.90 -5.07
C THR A 21 14.28 1.79 -3.70
N ASP A 22 14.52 2.92 -3.06
CA ASP A 22 14.94 2.98 -1.68
C ASP A 22 13.92 3.70 -0.80
N TRP A 23 14.10 3.59 0.52
CA TRP A 23 13.16 4.19 1.46
C TRP A 23 13.12 5.72 1.41
N ALA A 24 14.25 6.37 1.11
CA ALA A 24 14.31 7.83 1.01
C ALA A 24 13.41 8.32 -0.14
N GLN A 25 13.49 7.67 -1.30
CA GLN A 25 12.63 7.94 -2.45
C GLN A 25 11.15 7.66 -2.15
N MET A 26 10.85 6.51 -1.55
CA MET A 26 9.46 6.16 -1.19
C MET A 26 8.84 7.20 -0.25
N SER A 27 9.60 7.67 0.73
CA SER A 27 9.15 8.69 1.68
C SER A 27 9.02 10.08 1.04
N GLU A 28 9.96 10.46 0.17
CA GLU A 28 9.95 11.73 -0.55
C GLU A 28 8.74 11.81 -1.50
N TYR A 29 8.50 10.76 -2.29
CA TYR A 29 7.39 10.73 -3.24
C TYR A 29 6.01 10.73 -2.54
N ALA A 30 5.91 10.10 -1.36
CA ALA A 30 4.69 10.19 -0.58
C ALA A 30 4.40 11.62 -0.12
N ARG A 31 5.41 12.32 0.41
CA ARG A 31 5.26 13.73 0.79
C ARG A 31 4.98 14.63 -0.42
N LEU A 32 5.64 14.39 -1.54
CA LEU A 32 5.40 15.13 -2.77
C LEU A 32 3.96 14.94 -3.25
N ALA A 33 3.48 13.70 -3.34
CA ALA A 33 2.10 13.39 -3.75
C ALA A 33 1.06 14.10 -2.86
N ASP A 34 1.29 14.10 -1.53
CA ASP A 34 0.44 14.80 -0.57
C ASP A 34 0.47 16.32 -0.80
N SER A 35 1.66 16.89 -0.98
CA SER A 35 1.85 18.35 -1.13
C SER A 35 1.27 18.92 -2.43
N VAL A 36 1.29 18.14 -3.52
CA VAL A 36 0.72 18.58 -4.81
C VAL A 36 -0.78 18.27 -4.95
N GLY A 37 -1.38 17.63 -3.93
CA GLY A 37 -2.83 17.40 -3.87
C GLY A 37 -3.32 16.20 -4.68
N ILE A 38 -2.49 15.16 -4.86
CA ILE A 38 -2.96 13.84 -5.33
C ILE A 38 -3.97 13.30 -4.31
N ASP A 39 -5.10 12.75 -4.77
CA ASP A 39 -6.18 12.32 -3.87
C ASP A 39 -5.85 11.05 -3.11
N SER A 40 -5.11 10.11 -3.71
CA SER A 40 -4.78 8.84 -3.07
C SER A 40 -3.43 8.28 -3.50
N LEU A 41 -2.75 7.63 -2.58
CA LEU A 41 -1.46 6.98 -2.79
C LEU A 41 -1.58 5.50 -2.45
N TRP A 42 -1.10 4.68 -3.35
CA TRP A 42 -1.21 3.23 -3.30
C TRP A 42 0.14 2.57 -3.43
N THR A 43 0.29 1.41 -2.81
CA THR A 43 1.36 0.47 -3.12
C THR A 43 0.79 -0.95 -3.18
N TRP A 44 1.55 -1.90 -3.64
CA TRP A 44 1.11 -3.30 -3.64
C TRP A 44 1.64 -4.06 -2.42
N ASP A 45 1.08 -5.24 -2.20
CA ASP A 45 1.40 -6.10 -1.06
C ASP A 45 2.07 -7.37 -1.58
N HIS A 46 3.34 -7.28 -1.89
CA HIS A 46 4.18 -8.40 -2.29
C HIS A 46 5.35 -8.57 -1.33
N LEU A 47 5.80 -9.82 -1.12
CA LEU A 47 6.94 -10.18 -0.30
C LEU A 47 8.22 -10.36 -1.13
N HIS A 48 8.06 -10.56 -2.43
CA HIS A 48 9.13 -10.67 -3.42
C HIS A 48 8.83 -9.76 -4.60
N ALA A 49 9.88 -9.30 -5.27
CA ALA A 49 9.73 -8.47 -6.44
C ALA A 49 9.06 -9.23 -7.58
N ILE A 50 8.06 -8.61 -8.22
CA ILE A 50 7.26 -9.21 -9.29
C ILE A 50 7.75 -8.82 -10.69
N VAL A 51 8.72 -7.92 -10.76
CA VAL A 51 9.36 -7.49 -12.01
C VAL A 51 10.87 -7.62 -11.86
N GLY A 52 11.51 -8.35 -12.77
CA GLY A 52 12.93 -8.64 -12.73
C GLY A 52 13.29 -9.79 -11.77
N ASP A 53 14.42 -9.70 -11.07
CA ASP A 53 14.85 -10.72 -10.12
C ASP A 53 13.96 -10.71 -8.87
N PRO A 54 13.31 -11.82 -8.50
CA PRO A 54 12.47 -11.89 -7.30
C PRO A 54 13.21 -11.61 -5.98
N LEU A 55 14.55 -11.77 -5.97
CA LEU A 55 15.38 -11.57 -4.76
C LEU A 55 15.85 -10.12 -4.57
N GLN A 56 15.50 -9.20 -5.47
CA GLN A 56 15.82 -7.79 -5.27
C GLN A 56 15.02 -7.20 -4.10
N PRO A 57 15.50 -6.11 -3.48
CA PRO A 57 14.80 -5.46 -2.37
C PRO A 57 13.37 -5.03 -2.73
N ILE A 58 12.47 -5.27 -1.78
CA ILE A 58 11.08 -4.82 -1.84
C ILE A 58 10.63 -4.44 -0.42
N PHE A 59 9.76 -3.45 -0.30
CA PHE A 59 9.19 -3.03 0.98
C PHE A 59 7.82 -3.66 1.21
N GLU A 60 7.58 -4.10 2.44
CA GLU A 60 6.32 -4.71 2.86
C GLU A 60 5.20 -3.66 2.91
N GLY A 61 4.01 -4.04 2.43
CA GLY A 61 2.93 -3.12 2.14
C GLY A 61 2.37 -2.37 3.36
N TRP A 62 1.95 -3.07 4.41
CA TRP A 62 1.33 -2.44 5.59
C TRP A 62 2.31 -1.59 6.39
N THR A 63 3.57 -2.02 6.50
CA THR A 63 4.63 -1.25 7.14
C THR A 63 4.92 0.03 6.36
N THR A 64 4.92 -0.05 5.03
CA THR A 64 5.06 1.12 4.15
C THR A 64 3.90 2.10 4.36
N LEU A 65 2.65 1.62 4.38
CA LEU A 65 1.48 2.48 4.63
C LEU A 65 1.54 3.16 6.00
N ALA A 66 1.97 2.44 7.05
CA ALA A 66 2.11 3.03 8.40
C ALA A 66 3.13 4.18 8.41
N ALA A 67 4.25 4.00 7.71
CA ALA A 67 5.27 5.03 7.60
C ALA A 67 4.79 6.23 6.76
N TRP A 68 4.09 6.00 5.66
CA TRP A 68 3.47 7.07 4.87
C TRP A 68 2.39 7.82 5.66
N ALA A 69 1.57 7.11 6.43
CA ALA A 69 0.56 7.71 7.29
C ALA A 69 1.14 8.72 8.28
N ALA A 70 2.35 8.42 8.80
CA ALA A 70 3.05 9.27 9.76
C ALA A 70 3.72 10.50 9.14
N VAL A 71 3.94 10.54 7.82
CA VAL A 71 4.67 11.63 7.14
C VAL A 71 3.84 12.41 6.13
N THR A 72 2.55 12.10 6.01
CA THR A 72 1.57 12.76 5.14
C THR A 72 0.38 13.27 5.95
N GLU A 73 -0.36 14.27 5.46
CA GLU A 73 -1.43 14.92 6.21
C GLU A 73 -2.81 14.78 5.55
N HIS A 74 -2.90 14.71 4.22
CA HIS A 74 -4.16 14.84 3.48
C HIS A 74 -4.48 13.65 2.57
N ILE A 75 -3.46 13.06 1.95
CA ILE A 75 -3.61 12.01 0.93
C ILE A 75 -4.22 10.74 1.53
N GLN A 76 -5.16 10.14 0.81
CA GLN A 76 -5.70 8.82 1.16
C GLN A 76 -4.64 7.74 0.87
N LEU A 77 -4.57 6.69 1.70
CA LEU A 77 -3.55 5.66 1.62
C LEU A 77 -4.17 4.27 1.51
N GLY A 78 -3.61 3.40 0.70
CA GLY A 78 -4.11 2.04 0.59
C GLY A 78 -3.18 1.06 -0.10
N LEU A 79 -3.46 -0.23 0.09
CA LEU A 79 -2.87 -1.28 -0.71
C LEU A 79 -3.74 -1.55 -1.94
N MET A 80 -3.09 -1.67 -3.09
CA MET A 80 -3.75 -2.04 -4.34
C MET A 80 -3.11 -3.32 -4.92
N VAL A 81 -3.46 -4.44 -4.33
CA VAL A 81 -4.34 -4.68 -3.19
C VAL A 81 -3.62 -5.53 -2.15
N GLY A 82 -4.12 -5.57 -0.90
CA GLY A 82 -3.57 -6.42 0.15
C GLY A 82 -3.79 -7.90 -0.17
N ALA A 83 -2.75 -8.71 -0.03
CA ALA A 83 -2.81 -10.15 -0.26
C ALA A 83 -3.51 -10.86 0.91
N ASN A 84 -4.68 -11.40 0.64
CA ASN A 84 -5.51 -12.06 1.65
C ASN A 84 -4.85 -13.29 2.28
N THR A 85 -3.95 -13.94 1.55
CA THR A 85 -3.27 -15.16 1.98
C THR A 85 -2.08 -14.94 2.89
N PHE A 86 -1.47 -13.76 2.90
CA PHE A 86 -0.20 -13.53 3.63
C PHE A 86 -0.36 -13.44 5.14
N ARG A 87 -1.55 -13.09 5.63
CA ARG A 87 -1.77 -12.80 7.05
C ARG A 87 -3.08 -13.37 7.53
N ASN A 88 -3.13 -13.71 8.81
CA ASN A 88 -4.41 -13.98 9.46
C ASN A 88 -5.36 -12.79 9.27
N PRO A 89 -6.63 -13.01 8.92
CA PRO A 89 -7.60 -11.93 8.65
C PRO A 89 -7.75 -10.94 9.82
N GLY A 90 -7.68 -11.43 11.06
CA GLY A 90 -7.70 -10.58 12.26
C GLY A 90 -6.47 -9.68 12.34
N LEU A 91 -5.28 -10.16 11.93
CA LEU A 91 -4.07 -9.34 11.86
C LEU A 91 -4.19 -8.28 10.76
N THR A 92 -4.69 -8.65 9.58
CA THR A 92 -4.93 -7.71 8.48
C THR A 92 -5.87 -6.58 8.91
N ALA A 93 -7.00 -6.92 9.52
CA ALA A 93 -7.95 -5.94 10.05
C ALA A 93 -7.31 -5.04 11.11
N LYS A 94 -6.49 -5.61 12.00
CA LYS A 94 -5.80 -4.83 13.05
C LYS A 94 -4.75 -3.90 12.46
N SER A 95 -4.01 -4.32 11.44
CA SER A 95 -3.06 -3.47 10.72
C SER A 95 -3.78 -2.30 10.05
N ALA A 96 -4.86 -2.58 9.32
CA ALA A 96 -5.67 -1.55 8.66
C ALA A 96 -6.18 -0.49 9.65
N VAL A 97 -6.78 -0.92 10.76
CA VAL A 97 -7.27 0.00 11.82
C VAL A 97 -6.12 0.79 12.43
N THR A 98 -4.95 0.18 12.63
CA THR A 98 -3.79 0.88 13.18
C THR A 98 -3.30 1.97 12.23
N VAL A 99 -3.15 1.66 10.94
CA VAL A 99 -2.76 2.65 9.92
C VAL A 99 -3.82 3.76 9.79
N ASP A 100 -5.09 3.40 9.90
CA ASP A 100 -6.19 4.36 9.88
C ASP A 100 -6.12 5.36 11.05
N HIS A 101 -5.82 4.87 12.25
CA HIS A 101 -5.58 5.75 13.41
C HIS A 101 -4.34 6.64 13.23
N ILE A 102 -3.21 6.10 12.73
CA ILE A 102 -2.00 6.89 12.46
C ILE A 102 -2.29 7.99 11.43
N SER A 103 -3.05 7.66 10.39
CA SER A 103 -3.40 8.58 9.31
C SER A 103 -4.56 9.53 9.62
N ASN A 104 -5.22 9.38 10.78
CA ASN A 104 -6.42 10.14 11.12
C ASN A 104 -7.58 9.92 10.11
N GLY A 105 -7.90 8.65 9.82
CA GLY A 105 -9.06 8.27 9.00
C GLY A 105 -8.83 8.33 7.49
N ARG A 106 -7.59 8.19 7.01
CA ARG A 106 -7.24 8.27 5.58
C ARG A 106 -6.94 6.94 4.92
N THR A 107 -7.18 5.81 5.59
CA THR A 107 -6.79 4.49 5.09
C THR A 107 -7.90 3.79 4.33
N TRP A 108 -7.56 3.20 3.20
CA TRP A 108 -8.41 2.28 2.44
C TRP A 108 -7.94 0.84 2.63
N LEU A 109 -8.88 -0.06 2.89
CA LEU A 109 -8.63 -1.50 2.92
C LEU A 109 -9.00 -2.11 1.56
N GLY A 110 -8.02 -2.33 0.71
CA GLY A 110 -8.14 -3.12 -0.51
C GLY A 110 -7.70 -4.55 -0.26
N LEU A 111 -8.47 -5.55 -0.68
CA LEU A 111 -8.15 -6.97 -0.53
C LEU A 111 -8.20 -7.69 -1.87
N GLY A 112 -7.24 -8.58 -2.10
CA GLY A 112 -7.14 -9.44 -3.28
C GLY A 112 -6.78 -10.88 -2.91
N GLY A 113 -6.99 -11.81 -3.86
CA GLY A 113 -6.77 -13.25 -3.66
C GLY A 113 -5.31 -13.69 -3.66
N ALA A 114 -4.37 -12.79 -3.98
CA ALA A 114 -2.99 -13.08 -4.33
C ALA A 114 -2.86 -13.92 -5.63
N TRP A 115 -1.68 -13.97 -6.23
CA TRP A 115 -1.49 -14.68 -7.50
C TRP A 115 -0.06 -15.19 -7.70
N PHE A 116 0.93 -14.65 -6.97
CA PHE A 116 2.34 -14.97 -7.16
C PHE A 116 2.74 -16.11 -6.23
N GLU A 117 2.64 -17.34 -6.71
CA GLU A 117 2.90 -18.56 -5.94
C GLU A 117 4.33 -18.64 -5.39
N TYR A 118 5.30 -18.09 -6.12
CA TYR A 118 6.70 -18.09 -5.69
C TYR A 118 6.90 -17.49 -4.30
N GLU A 119 6.31 -16.35 -4.01
CA GLU A 119 6.47 -15.67 -2.71
C GLU A 119 5.80 -16.43 -1.56
N HIS A 120 4.71 -17.17 -1.83
CA HIS A 120 4.07 -18.03 -0.87
C HIS A 120 4.98 -19.20 -0.48
N THR A 121 5.53 -19.88 -1.48
CA THR A 121 6.47 -20.99 -1.27
C THR A 121 7.71 -20.52 -0.51
N ALA A 122 8.31 -19.40 -0.93
CA ALA A 122 9.52 -18.86 -0.32
C ALA A 122 9.30 -18.40 1.13
N ALA A 123 8.11 -17.89 1.47
CA ALA A 123 7.76 -17.44 2.82
C ALA A 123 7.12 -18.55 3.68
N GLY A 124 6.91 -19.76 3.15
CA GLY A 124 6.23 -20.84 3.87
C GLY A 124 4.74 -20.58 4.13
N ILE A 125 4.10 -19.83 3.24
CA ILE A 125 2.67 -19.49 3.29
C ILE A 125 1.91 -20.41 2.33
N ASP A 126 0.79 -20.96 2.77
CA ASP A 126 -0.09 -21.76 1.91
C ASP A 126 -0.70 -20.87 0.81
N PHE A 127 -0.48 -21.26 -0.44
CA PHE A 127 -1.07 -20.55 -1.59
C PHE A 127 -2.56 -20.90 -1.77
N GLY A 128 -2.97 -22.08 -1.32
CA GLY A 128 -4.34 -22.56 -1.47
C GLY A 128 -4.70 -22.91 -2.91
N THR A 129 -6.00 -23.01 -3.17
CA THR A 129 -6.55 -23.39 -4.49
C THR A 129 -7.22 -22.22 -5.22
N GLY A 130 -7.26 -21.04 -4.61
CA GLY A 130 -7.94 -19.88 -5.16
C GLY A 130 -9.48 -19.91 -5.03
N PHE A 131 -10.02 -20.88 -4.27
CA PHE A 131 -11.45 -21.05 -3.99
C PHE A 131 -11.73 -21.16 -2.50
#